data_72a8309c0e2949900316066170eac56d
#
_entry.id   72a8309c0e2949900316066170eac56d
#
_cell.length_a   1.000
_cell.length_b   1.000
_cell.length_c   1.000
_cell.angle_alpha   90.00
_cell.angle_beta   90.00
_cell.angle_gamma   90.00
#
_symmetry.space_group_name_H-M   'P 1'
#
loop_
_entity.id
_entity.type
_entity.pdbx_description
1 polymer ?
#
loop_
_entity_poly.entity_id
_entity_poly.type
_entity_poly.pdbx_seq_one_letter_code
_entity_poly.pdbx_strand_id
1 'polypeptide(L)'
;MVRTRGGKGRLSPQSVALTVIDHKKRIAMKRYINSSIGATYVRGLIVLLLGTLMGVASAQSQDAYPSKPIRLLVPYPPGGVTDYASRTVAERLGKELGQPVIVENRAGAASTIASNLTARAAPDGYTAYAAPVSIVINPVLQAKVDYDPDKDFQPISMMLTSPFVLHANKDFKAKDINELLALVRANPDKYSIGTSGIGSINHLAAEYFIKTFGLKMAVIHYKGGAPAAQDLIGGQIEMMFSALNEALPFVTSGRTKGIAVSVAKRVALLPELPTIDEASGMTGFDAVFWVALMTPAKVPPNVIARLTAAMNVVGQDQALLKDLAQKGVDLRVSSADEVKQFMQRDGAKWGQLIRDLGIKE
;
A
#
# COMPACT_ATOMS: atom_id res chain seq x y z
N MET A 1 -44.04 46.90 -108.56
CA MET A 1 -44.07 48.38 -108.58
C MET A 1 -43.71 48.88 -107.20
N VAL A 2 -42.69 49.69 -107.07
CA VAL A 2 -42.30 50.78 -106.23
C VAL A 2 -41.65 50.43 -104.86
N ARG A 3 -40.33 50.69 -104.96
CA ARG A 3 -39.43 51.61 -104.23
C ARG A 3 -39.25 51.47 -102.68
N THR A 4 -38.07 51.06 -102.29
CA THR A 4 -36.86 51.75 -101.74
C THR A 4 -37.11 52.70 -100.58
N ARG A 5 -36.38 52.53 -99.51
CA ARG A 5 -35.41 53.47 -98.91
C ARG A 5 -34.83 52.87 -97.63
N GLY A 6 -33.67 52.73 -97.59
CA GLY A 6 -32.45 52.90 -96.98
C GLY A 6 -32.38 53.94 -95.82
N GLY A 7 -31.85 53.56 -94.76
CA GLY A 7 -31.45 54.49 -93.70
C GLY A 7 -30.32 53.85 -92.90
N LYS A 8 -29.08 54.14 -93.29
CA LYS A 8 -27.86 53.86 -92.51
C LYS A 8 -27.77 54.93 -91.41
N GLY A 9 -28.21 54.60 -90.23
CA GLY A 9 -27.89 55.41 -89.06
C GLY A 9 -26.46 55.14 -88.60
N ARG A 10 -25.53 56.08 -88.82
CA ARG A 10 -24.19 56.08 -88.19
C ARG A 10 -24.32 56.37 -86.69
N LEU A 11 -23.96 55.41 -85.90
CA LEU A 11 -23.78 55.63 -84.42
C LEU A 11 -22.57 56.56 -84.22
N SER A 12 -22.72 57.59 -83.42
CA SER A 12 -21.68 58.53 -83.15
C SER A 12 -20.53 57.90 -82.29
N PRO A 13 -19.29 58.37 -82.46
CA PRO A 13 -18.15 57.84 -81.72
C PRO A 13 -18.32 57.88 -80.19
N GLN A 14 -19.17 58.72 -79.64
CA GLN A 14 -19.46 58.85 -78.22
C GLN A 14 -20.30 57.70 -77.65
N SER A 15 -21.26 57.12 -78.44
CA SER A 15 -22.06 56.01 -77.94
C SER A 15 -21.30 54.70 -77.84
N VAL A 16 -20.31 54.47 -78.68
CA VAL A 16 -19.41 53.31 -78.64
C VAL A 16 -18.46 53.39 -77.48
N ALA A 17 -17.96 54.58 -77.14
CA ALA A 17 -17.04 54.79 -76.01
C ALA A 17 -17.72 54.52 -74.63
N LEU A 18 -18.98 54.97 -74.51
CA LEU A 18 -19.72 54.69 -73.25
C LEU A 18 -20.04 53.21 -73.00
N THR A 19 -20.39 52.47 -74.04
CA THR A 19 -20.68 51.03 -73.98
C THR A 19 -19.44 50.20 -73.66
N VAL A 20 -18.28 50.58 -74.23
CA VAL A 20 -17.00 49.85 -73.95
C VAL A 20 -16.51 50.13 -72.55
N ILE A 21 -16.70 51.36 -71.97
CA ILE A 21 -16.32 51.72 -70.61
C ILE A 21 -17.17 50.95 -69.61
N ASP A 22 -18.47 50.82 -69.82
CA ASP A 22 -19.38 50.08 -68.94
C ASP A 22 -19.08 48.58 -68.97
N HIS A 23 -18.75 48.01 -70.16
CA HIS A 23 -18.38 46.60 -70.19
C HIS A 23 -17.07 46.28 -69.48
N LYS A 24 -16.05 47.12 -69.59
CA LYS A 24 -14.78 46.97 -68.85
C LYS A 24 -14.96 47.13 -67.36
N LYS A 25 -15.79 48.05 -66.87
CA LYS A 25 -16.11 48.21 -65.44
C LYS A 25 -16.85 47.01 -64.89
N ARG A 26 -17.80 46.44 -65.69
CA ARG A 26 -18.50 45.20 -65.26
C ARG A 26 -17.57 43.99 -65.16
N ILE A 27 -16.61 43.82 -66.12
CA ILE A 27 -15.63 42.74 -66.08
C ILE A 27 -14.66 42.93 -64.89
N ALA A 28 -14.20 44.14 -64.61
CA ALA A 28 -13.33 44.46 -63.53
C ALA A 28 -14.03 44.22 -62.14
N MET A 29 -15.30 44.61 -62.02
CA MET A 29 -16.10 44.42 -60.81
C MET A 29 -16.38 42.92 -60.57
N LYS A 30 -16.71 42.09 -61.63
CA LYS A 30 -16.86 40.66 -61.51
C LYS A 30 -15.54 39.96 -61.04
N ARG A 31 -14.39 40.39 -61.54
CA ARG A 31 -13.09 39.85 -61.17
C ARG A 31 -12.75 40.22 -59.75
N TYR A 32 -13.07 41.41 -59.25
CA TYR A 32 -12.83 41.86 -57.86
C TYR A 32 -13.74 41.13 -56.88
N ILE A 33 -15.02 40.96 -57.20
CA ILE A 33 -15.96 40.22 -56.34
C ILE A 33 -15.57 38.75 -56.26
N ASN A 34 -15.22 38.09 -57.34
CA ASN A 34 -14.81 36.67 -57.33
C ASN A 34 -13.46 36.45 -56.59
N SER A 35 -12.52 37.40 -56.66
CA SER A 35 -11.23 37.30 -55.95
C SER A 35 -11.38 37.54 -54.45
N SER A 36 -12.26 38.46 -54.05
CA SER A 36 -12.50 38.73 -52.61
C SER A 36 -13.31 37.62 -51.91
N ILE A 37 -14.32 37.07 -52.61
CA ILE A 37 -15.14 35.98 -52.09
C ILE A 37 -14.28 34.69 -51.97
N GLY A 38 -13.50 34.33 -53.01
CA GLY A 38 -12.61 33.17 -52.94
C GLY A 38 -11.56 33.27 -51.83
N ALA A 39 -10.96 34.45 -51.66
CA ALA A 39 -9.96 34.67 -50.61
C ALA A 39 -10.56 34.57 -49.20
N THR A 40 -11.81 34.97 -49.02
CA THR A 40 -12.49 34.90 -47.70
C THR A 40 -12.85 33.43 -47.36
N TYR A 41 -13.35 32.66 -48.30
CA TYR A 41 -13.64 31.23 -48.09
C TYR A 41 -12.36 30.41 -47.82
N VAL A 42 -11.28 30.66 -48.57
CA VAL A 42 -9.99 29.97 -48.37
C VAL A 42 -9.38 30.31 -47.00
N ARG A 43 -9.47 31.58 -46.59
CA ARG A 43 -9.01 31.98 -45.23
C ARG A 43 -9.88 31.35 -44.13
N GLY A 44 -11.19 31.28 -44.30
CA GLY A 44 -12.10 30.60 -43.38
C GLY A 44 -11.83 29.11 -43.26
N LEU A 45 -11.55 28.43 -44.39
CA LEU A 45 -11.22 26.99 -44.39
C LEU A 45 -9.87 26.68 -43.71
N ILE A 46 -8.87 27.55 -43.94
CA ILE A 46 -7.55 27.44 -43.29
C ILE A 46 -7.65 27.64 -41.78
N VAL A 47 -8.45 28.61 -41.31
CA VAL A 47 -8.67 28.83 -39.88
C VAL A 47 -9.43 27.67 -39.26
N LEU A 48 -10.41 27.09 -39.95
CA LEU A 48 -11.15 25.91 -39.49
C LEU A 48 -10.23 24.67 -39.40
N LEU A 49 -9.36 24.44 -40.39
CA LEU A 49 -8.38 23.36 -40.41
C LEU A 49 -7.31 23.53 -39.32
N LEU A 50 -6.81 24.76 -39.11
CA LEU A 50 -5.87 25.04 -38.01
C LEU A 50 -6.51 24.89 -36.63
N GLY A 51 -7.79 25.25 -36.49
CA GLY A 51 -8.54 25.06 -35.25
C GLY A 51 -8.76 23.57 -34.92
N THR A 52 -9.01 22.75 -35.91
CA THR A 52 -9.15 21.27 -35.71
C THR A 52 -7.80 20.59 -35.43
N LEU A 53 -6.69 21.05 -36.02
CA LEU A 53 -5.36 20.52 -35.69
C LEU A 53 -4.90 20.89 -34.26
N MET A 54 -5.25 22.07 -33.76
CA MET A 54 -4.95 22.44 -32.36
C MET A 54 -5.81 21.72 -31.34
N GLY A 55 -7.02 21.30 -31.70
CA GLY A 55 -7.90 20.52 -30.82
C GLY A 55 -7.44 19.07 -30.61
N VAL A 56 -6.70 18.49 -31.56
CA VAL A 56 -6.20 17.11 -31.46
C VAL A 56 -4.87 17.01 -30.69
N ALA A 57 -4.11 18.12 -30.59
CA ALA A 57 -2.84 18.14 -29.86
C ALA A 57 -2.98 18.20 -28.33
N SER A 58 -4.20 18.38 -27.80
CA SER A 58 -4.46 18.44 -26.34
C SER A 58 -5.07 17.14 -25.77
N ALA A 59 -5.12 16.07 -26.53
CA ALA A 59 -5.18 14.74 -25.96
C ALA A 59 -3.77 14.45 -25.37
N GLN A 60 -3.43 15.13 -24.26
CA GLN A 60 -2.34 14.69 -23.42
C GLN A 60 -2.56 13.22 -23.16
N SER A 61 -1.69 12.37 -23.70
CA SER A 61 -1.51 11.03 -23.18
C SER A 61 -1.29 11.26 -21.67
N GLN A 62 -2.29 10.99 -20.86
CA GLN A 62 -2.04 10.78 -19.45
C GLN A 62 -0.94 9.73 -19.43
N ASP A 63 0.28 10.17 -19.11
CA ASP A 63 1.41 9.26 -19.02
C ASP A 63 0.93 8.03 -18.25
N ALA A 64 0.98 6.88 -18.92
CA ALA A 64 0.44 5.67 -18.34
C ALA A 64 1.17 5.43 -17.01
N TYR A 65 0.44 5.51 -15.89
CA TYR A 65 1.02 5.25 -14.58
C TYR A 65 1.41 3.77 -14.46
N PRO A 66 2.61 3.47 -13.93
CA PRO A 66 3.69 4.37 -13.58
C PRO A 66 4.62 4.68 -14.76
N SER A 67 5.12 5.93 -14.88
CA SER A 67 6.09 6.38 -15.87
C SER A 67 7.52 6.52 -15.32
N LYS A 68 7.70 6.37 -14.01
CA LYS A 68 8.98 6.45 -13.28
C LYS A 68 9.00 5.46 -12.11
N PRO A 69 10.16 5.18 -11.50
CA PRO A 69 10.27 4.30 -10.34
C PRO A 69 9.37 4.69 -9.17
N ILE A 70 8.80 3.68 -8.50
CA ILE A 70 8.00 3.83 -7.28
C ILE A 70 8.90 3.57 -6.07
N ARG A 71 8.80 4.39 -5.03
CA ARG A 71 9.49 4.20 -3.76
C ARG A 71 8.60 3.42 -2.81
N LEU A 72 9.08 2.28 -2.29
CA LEU A 72 8.42 1.53 -1.21
C LEU A 72 9.14 1.77 0.10
N LEU A 73 8.57 2.58 0.99
CA LEU A 73 9.11 2.84 2.31
C LEU A 73 8.89 1.63 3.21
N VAL A 74 9.97 1.15 3.86
CA VAL A 74 9.97 0.03 4.81
C VAL A 74 10.43 0.55 6.17
N PRO A 75 9.62 0.41 7.25
CA PRO A 75 9.89 1.05 8.54
C PRO A 75 10.87 0.29 9.43
N TYR A 76 11.59 -0.66 8.89
CA TYR A 76 12.55 -1.52 9.61
C TYR A 76 13.94 -1.48 8.97
N PRO A 77 15.00 -1.81 9.74
CA PRO A 77 16.35 -1.94 9.18
C PRO A 77 16.41 -3.00 8.07
N PRO A 78 17.39 -2.89 7.15
CA PRO A 78 17.64 -3.93 6.16
C PRO A 78 17.98 -5.28 6.80
N GLY A 79 17.61 -6.38 6.11
CA GLY A 79 17.95 -7.76 6.47
C GLY A 79 16.93 -8.47 7.36
N GLY A 80 15.95 -7.77 7.91
CA GLY A 80 14.82 -8.40 8.62
C GLY A 80 13.80 -9.02 7.65
N VAL A 81 12.88 -9.84 8.18
CA VAL A 81 11.87 -10.53 7.37
C VAL A 81 10.96 -9.57 6.59
N THR A 82 10.59 -8.44 7.20
CA THR A 82 9.78 -7.43 6.53
C THR A 82 10.53 -6.78 5.36
N ASP A 83 11.81 -6.50 5.52
CA ASP A 83 12.66 -6.00 4.44
C ASP A 83 12.79 -7.03 3.31
N TYR A 84 13.09 -8.28 3.65
CA TYR A 84 13.16 -9.37 2.69
C TYR A 84 11.85 -9.53 1.90
N ALA A 85 10.72 -9.67 2.60
CA ALA A 85 9.42 -9.81 1.97
C ALA A 85 9.08 -8.59 1.11
N SER A 86 9.36 -7.37 1.61
CA SER A 86 9.12 -6.14 0.85
C SER A 86 9.95 -6.08 -0.43
N ARG A 87 11.23 -6.48 -0.41
CA ARG A 87 12.10 -6.53 -1.62
C ARG A 87 11.59 -7.56 -2.62
N THR A 88 11.20 -8.73 -2.14
CA THR A 88 10.71 -9.81 -3.00
C THR A 88 9.37 -9.44 -3.64
N VAL A 89 8.46 -8.82 -2.90
CA VAL A 89 7.21 -8.27 -3.43
C VAL A 89 7.47 -7.11 -4.38
N ALA A 90 8.38 -6.19 -4.04
CA ALA A 90 8.74 -5.04 -4.86
C ALA A 90 9.31 -5.46 -6.24
N GLU A 91 10.14 -6.49 -6.29
CA GLU A 91 10.65 -7.05 -7.54
C GLU A 91 9.52 -7.53 -8.46
N ARG A 92 8.52 -8.25 -7.90
CA ARG A 92 7.36 -8.76 -8.65
C ARG A 92 6.45 -7.62 -9.09
N LEU A 93 6.16 -6.67 -8.19
CA LEU A 93 5.41 -5.46 -8.52
C LEU A 93 6.08 -4.67 -9.64
N GLY A 94 7.42 -4.52 -9.60
CA GLY A 94 8.16 -3.82 -10.64
C GLY A 94 8.03 -4.47 -12.01
N LYS A 95 8.07 -5.80 -12.08
CA LYS A 95 7.85 -6.56 -13.34
C LYS A 95 6.43 -6.33 -13.87
N GLU A 96 5.43 -6.39 -12.99
CA GLU A 96 4.03 -6.23 -13.37
C GLU A 96 3.68 -4.79 -13.76
N LEU A 97 4.26 -3.81 -13.10
CA LEU A 97 4.03 -2.39 -13.35
C LEU A 97 4.84 -1.84 -14.52
N GLY A 98 5.90 -2.52 -14.95
CA GLY A 98 6.81 -2.05 -16.00
C GLY A 98 7.76 -0.95 -15.54
N GLN A 99 7.84 -0.66 -14.23
CA GLN A 99 8.74 0.31 -13.63
C GLN A 99 9.32 -0.23 -12.33
N PRO A 100 10.57 0.05 -11.98
CA PRO A 100 11.18 -0.42 -10.74
C PRO A 100 10.39 0.03 -9.51
N VAL A 101 10.21 -0.89 -8.54
CA VAL A 101 9.76 -0.57 -7.18
C VAL A 101 10.97 -0.65 -6.25
N ILE A 102 11.42 0.49 -5.75
CA ILE A 102 12.67 0.64 -5.00
C ILE A 102 12.37 0.66 -3.50
N VAL A 103 12.88 -0.34 -2.77
CA VAL A 103 12.75 -0.42 -1.31
C VAL A 103 13.69 0.58 -0.65
N GLU A 104 13.13 1.41 0.22
CA GLU A 104 13.83 2.41 1.00
C GLU A 104 13.54 2.21 2.49
N ASN A 105 14.54 1.77 3.26
CA ASN A 105 14.39 1.53 4.70
C ASN A 105 14.41 2.86 5.47
N ARG A 106 13.36 3.12 6.24
CA ARG A 106 13.17 4.31 7.10
C ARG A 106 12.78 3.86 8.50
N ALA A 107 13.72 3.22 9.18
CA ALA A 107 13.53 2.72 10.52
C ALA A 107 13.53 3.84 11.57
N GLY A 108 12.89 3.58 12.71
CA GLY A 108 12.94 4.41 13.90
C GLY A 108 11.57 4.80 14.46
N ALA A 109 11.55 5.19 15.75
CA ALA A 109 10.38 5.61 16.52
C ALA A 109 9.18 4.65 16.31
N ALA A 110 9.38 3.35 16.54
CA ALA A 110 8.36 2.32 16.36
C ALA A 110 7.59 2.41 15.01
N SER A 111 8.29 2.71 13.90
CA SER A 111 7.77 2.96 12.53
C SER A 111 7.17 4.36 12.28
N THR A 112 7.04 5.23 13.27
CA THR A 112 6.43 6.57 13.15
C THR A 112 7.17 7.44 12.13
N ILE A 113 8.50 7.30 11.99
CA ILE A 113 9.28 8.05 10.97
C ILE A 113 8.76 7.75 9.56
N ALA A 114 8.63 6.48 9.19
CA ALA A 114 8.15 6.09 7.86
C ALA A 114 6.68 6.44 7.66
N SER A 115 5.84 6.29 8.69
CA SER A 115 4.43 6.68 8.66
C SER A 115 4.27 8.19 8.36
N ASN A 116 5.00 9.05 9.09
CA ASN A 116 4.98 10.50 8.87
C ASN A 116 5.49 10.90 7.47
N LEU A 117 6.57 10.25 6.99
CA LEU A 117 7.08 10.49 5.64
C LEU A 117 6.04 10.13 4.57
N THR A 118 5.33 9.03 4.76
CA THR A 118 4.28 8.60 3.83
C THR A 118 3.07 9.53 3.87
N ALA A 119 2.57 9.86 5.06
CA ALA A 119 1.42 10.75 5.22
C ALA A 119 1.61 12.12 4.55
N ARG A 120 2.86 12.60 4.50
CA ARG A 120 3.24 13.90 3.89
C ARG A 120 3.71 13.80 2.45
N ALA A 121 3.80 12.60 1.87
CA ALA A 121 4.24 12.42 0.50
C ALA A 121 3.18 12.91 -0.50
N ALA A 122 3.61 13.25 -1.71
CA ALA A 122 2.69 13.63 -2.79
C ALA A 122 1.72 12.47 -3.09
N PRO A 123 0.42 12.75 -3.27
CA PRO A 123 -0.58 11.73 -3.55
C PRO A 123 -0.61 11.35 -5.05
N ASP A 124 0.55 11.06 -5.62
CA ASP A 124 0.75 10.75 -7.03
C ASP A 124 0.96 9.25 -7.32
N GLY A 125 0.99 8.42 -6.26
CA GLY A 125 1.21 6.98 -6.34
C GLY A 125 2.68 6.55 -6.42
N TYR A 126 3.64 7.46 -6.45
CA TYR A 126 5.07 7.13 -6.52
C TYR A 126 5.75 6.95 -5.16
N THR A 127 4.98 7.09 -4.07
CA THR A 127 5.40 6.68 -2.74
C THR A 127 4.40 5.66 -2.22
N ALA A 128 4.88 4.45 -1.94
CA ALA A 128 4.15 3.38 -1.28
C ALA A 128 4.78 3.09 0.08
N TYR A 129 4.05 2.46 0.95
CA TYR A 129 4.45 2.16 2.32
C TYR A 129 4.11 0.72 2.70
N ALA A 130 5.09 -0.02 3.18
CA ALA A 130 4.90 -1.29 3.86
C ALA A 130 4.49 -1.02 5.31
N ALA A 131 3.22 -0.70 5.51
CA ALA A 131 2.63 -0.24 6.77
C ALA A 131 2.40 -1.39 7.75
N PRO A 132 3.12 -1.47 8.88
CA PRO A 132 2.90 -2.50 9.88
C PRO A 132 1.73 -2.16 10.81
N VAL A 133 1.32 -3.14 11.62
CA VAL A 133 0.26 -2.99 12.64
C VAL A 133 0.48 -1.80 13.59
N SER A 134 1.71 -1.37 13.82
CA SER A 134 2.03 -0.21 14.64
C SER A 134 1.43 1.11 14.12
N ILE A 135 1.03 1.18 12.85
CA ILE A 135 0.34 2.36 12.30
C ILE A 135 -0.95 2.69 13.09
N VAL A 136 -1.66 1.68 13.61
CA VAL A 136 -2.87 1.85 14.42
C VAL A 136 -2.62 1.79 15.93
N ILE A 137 -1.46 1.30 16.36
CA ILE A 137 -1.06 1.21 17.76
C ILE A 137 -0.46 2.53 18.26
N ASN A 138 0.45 3.13 17.49
CA ASN A 138 1.22 4.29 17.90
C ASN A 138 0.38 5.53 18.26
N PRO A 139 -0.76 5.83 17.61
CA PRO A 139 -1.62 6.94 18.02
C PRO A 139 -2.18 6.84 19.44
N VAL A 140 -2.26 5.63 20.00
CA VAL A 140 -2.72 5.40 21.37
C VAL A 140 -1.55 5.26 22.35
N LEU A 141 -0.42 4.72 21.88
CA LEU A 141 0.76 4.43 22.68
C LEU A 141 1.62 5.67 22.94
N GLN A 142 1.88 6.46 21.89
CA GLN A 142 2.78 7.61 21.93
C GLN A 142 2.03 8.88 22.29
N ALA A 143 2.69 9.78 23.01
CA ALA A 143 2.10 11.06 23.41
C ALA A 143 1.67 11.91 22.21
N LYS A 144 2.37 11.76 21.06
CA LYS A 144 2.05 12.47 19.82
C LYS A 144 2.59 11.70 18.61
N VAL A 145 1.71 11.50 17.63
CA VAL A 145 2.08 11.13 16.24
C VAL A 145 1.54 12.20 15.29
N ASP A 146 2.24 12.42 14.17
CA ASP A 146 1.86 13.47 13.20
C ASP A 146 1.13 12.85 11.99
N TYR A 147 0.30 11.83 12.23
CA TYR A 147 -0.56 11.20 11.23
C TYR A 147 -1.85 10.65 11.86
N ASP A 148 -2.87 10.54 11.04
CA ASP A 148 -4.14 9.86 11.35
C ASP A 148 -4.22 8.59 10.48
N PRO A 149 -4.25 7.38 11.07
CA PRO A 149 -4.22 6.13 10.30
C PRO A 149 -5.40 5.97 9.32
N ASP A 150 -6.55 6.56 9.63
CA ASP A 150 -7.75 6.43 8.81
C ASP A 150 -7.86 7.51 7.71
N LYS A 151 -7.22 8.70 7.92
CA LYS A 151 -7.37 9.84 7.02
C LYS A 151 -6.18 10.06 6.09
N ASP A 152 -4.97 9.71 6.54
CA ASP A 152 -3.73 10.08 5.83
C ASP A 152 -3.20 8.96 4.93
N PHE A 153 -3.82 7.77 4.98
CA PHE A 153 -3.39 6.62 4.18
C PHE A 153 -4.54 6.03 3.36
N GLN A 154 -4.19 5.53 2.18
CA GLN A 154 -5.04 4.75 1.32
C GLN A 154 -4.52 3.31 1.25
N PRO A 155 -5.19 2.33 1.87
CA PRO A 155 -4.84 0.93 1.73
C PRO A 155 -4.98 0.43 0.28
N ILE A 156 -4.05 -0.43 -0.13
CA ILE A 156 -4.07 -1.14 -1.41
C ILE A 156 -4.41 -2.61 -1.18
N SER A 157 -3.61 -3.28 -0.33
CA SER A 157 -3.75 -4.70 -0.03
C SER A 157 -3.00 -5.06 1.24
N MET A 158 -3.40 -6.12 1.91
CA MET A 158 -2.50 -6.80 2.82
C MET A 158 -1.30 -7.30 2.02
N MET A 159 -0.11 -7.22 2.59
CA MET A 159 1.12 -7.66 1.95
C MET A 159 1.66 -8.93 2.61
N LEU A 160 1.71 -8.95 3.94
CA LEU A 160 2.13 -10.14 4.68
C LEU A 160 1.46 -10.25 6.04
N THR A 161 1.37 -11.48 6.51
CA THR A 161 1.00 -11.80 7.89
C THR A 161 1.98 -12.82 8.45
N SER A 162 2.20 -12.77 9.78
CA SER A 162 2.94 -13.78 10.51
C SER A 162 2.29 -13.99 11.88
N PRO A 163 1.84 -15.20 12.20
CA PRO A 163 1.33 -15.50 13.54
C PRO A 163 2.46 -15.45 14.55
N PHE A 164 2.10 -15.29 15.83
CA PHE A 164 3.07 -15.46 16.91
C PHE A 164 3.08 -16.91 17.40
N VAL A 165 4.25 -17.34 17.83
CA VAL A 165 4.47 -18.58 18.57
C VAL A 165 4.78 -18.20 20.01
N LEU A 166 3.98 -18.69 20.95
CA LEU A 166 4.37 -18.73 22.37
C LEU A 166 5.37 -19.86 22.51
N HIS A 167 6.60 -19.53 22.86
CA HIS A 167 7.63 -20.51 23.12
C HIS A 167 8.35 -20.22 24.42
N ALA A 168 8.87 -21.26 25.03
CA ALA A 168 9.52 -21.22 26.34
C ALA A 168 10.96 -21.67 26.27
N ASN A 169 11.74 -21.39 27.32
CA ASN A 169 13.04 -22.01 27.51
C ASN A 169 12.93 -23.53 27.44
N LYS A 170 13.89 -24.21 26.82
CA LYS A 170 13.86 -25.67 26.64
C LYS A 170 13.67 -26.47 27.92
N ASP A 171 14.18 -25.96 29.05
CA ASP A 171 14.15 -26.59 30.38
C ASP A 171 12.92 -26.14 31.20
N PHE A 172 12.04 -25.30 30.64
CA PHE A 172 10.79 -24.90 31.29
C PHE A 172 9.90 -26.10 31.54
N LYS A 173 9.34 -26.22 32.75
CA LYS A 173 8.69 -27.46 33.24
C LYS A 173 7.39 -27.79 32.49
N ALA A 174 6.62 -26.79 32.07
CA ALA A 174 5.37 -27.01 31.35
C ALA A 174 5.63 -27.53 29.92
N LYS A 175 4.82 -28.47 29.48
CA LYS A 175 4.90 -29.08 28.13
C LYS A 175 3.87 -28.49 27.17
N ASP A 176 2.79 -28.00 27.71
CA ASP A 176 1.67 -27.41 26.96
C ASP A 176 1.11 -26.19 27.69
N ILE A 177 0.07 -25.56 27.10
CA ILE A 177 -0.51 -24.35 27.62
C ILE A 177 -1.24 -24.56 28.95
N ASN A 178 -1.89 -25.73 29.16
CA ASN A 178 -2.63 -26.00 30.39
C ASN A 178 -1.67 -26.20 31.58
N GLU A 179 -0.59 -26.95 31.35
CA GLU A 179 0.48 -27.08 32.36
C GLU A 179 1.14 -25.72 32.65
N LEU A 180 1.36 -24.89 31.63
CA LEU A 180 1.89 -23.53 31.76
C LEU A 180 0.97 -22.66 32.63
N LEU A 181 -0.33 -22.60 32.32
CA LEU A 181 -1.31 -21.83 33.05
C LEU A 181 -1.40 -22.28 34.51
N ALA A 182 -1.43 -23.59 34.76
CA ALA A 182 -1.45 -24.15 36.10
C ALA A 182 -0.18 -23.80 36.88
N LEU A 183 0.98 -23.95 36.23
CA LEU A 183 2.28 -23.69 36.88
C LEU A 183 2.46 -22.19 37.25
N VAL A 184 2.06 -21.28 36.35
CA VAL A 184 2.14 -19.83 36.59
C VAL A 184 1.16 -19.40 37.67
N ARG A 185 -0.07 -19.90 37.66
CA ARG A 185 -1.08 -19.61 38.70
C ARG A 185 -0.67 -20.10 40.10
N ALA A 186 -0.01 -21.26 40.15
CA ALA A 186 0.51 -21.81 41.40
C ALA A 186 1.72 -21.04 41.96
N ASN A 187 2.38 -20.24 41.14
CA ASN A 187 3.59 -19.49 41.50
C ASN A 187 3.51 -18.06 40.98
N PRO A 188 2.64 -17.20 41.57
CA PRO A 188 2.50 -15.79 41.11
C PRO A 188 3.84 -15.05 41.18
N ASP A 189 4.09 -14.18 40.22
CA ASP A 189 5.26 -13.30 40.10
C ASP A 189 6.64 -14.03 40.03
N LYS A 190 6.63 -15.36 39.87
CA LYS A 190 7.85 -16.15 39.76
C LYS A 190 8.40 -16.21 38.37
N TYR A 191 7.54 -16.20 37.37
CA TYR A 191 7.90 -16.40 35.95
C TYR A 191 7.84 -15.08 35.17
N SER A 192 8.63 -15.00 34.13
CA SER A 192 8.73 -13.84 33.28
C SER A 192 8.42 -14.14 31.80
N ILE A 193 7.98 -13.12 31.09
CA ILE A 193 7.77 -13.14 29.66
C ILE A 193 8.54 -11.99 29.00
N GLY A 194 9.42 -12.32 28.04
CA GLY A 194 10.21 -11.34 27.32
C GLY A 194 9.49 -10.72 26.14
N THR A 195 9.79 -9.45 25.84
CA THR A 195 9.23 -8.71 24.73
C THR A 195 10.30 -7.94 23.97
N SER A 196 10.04 -7.53 22.74
CA SER A 196 10.99 -6.74 21.92
C SER A 196 10.96 -5.23 22.23
N GLY A 197 10.29 -4.83 23.30
CA GLY A 197 10.18 -3.45 23.76
C GLY A 197 8.75 -3.02 24.03
N ILE A 198 8.59 -1.92 24.76
CA ILE A 198 7.29 -1.37 25.15
C ILE A 198 6.51 -1.04 23.86
N GLY A 199 5.21 -1.40 23.82
CA GLY A 199 4.31 -1.13 22.70
C GLY A 199 4.54 -1.97 21.44
N SER A 200 5.56 -2.84 21.43
CA SER A 200 5.71 -3.80 20.33
C SER A 200 4.53 -4.77 20.30
N ILE A 201 4.19 -5.29 19.12
CA ILE A 201 3.03 -6.19 19.02
C ILE A 201 3.21 -7.49 19.83
N ASN A 202 4.42 -7.99 20.01
CA ASN A 202 4.66 -9.14 20.89
C ASN A 202 4.57 -8.78 22.38
N HIS A 203 4.84 -7.53 22.77
CA HIS A 203 4.51 -7.03 24.11
C HIS A 203 2.99 -7.02 24.31
N LEU A 204 2.24 -6.45 23.37
CA LEU A 204 0.77 -6.43 23.46
C LEU A 204 0.17 -7.84 23.43
N ALA A 205 0.76 -8.78 22.71
CA ALA A 205 0.36 -10.18 22.72
C ALA A 205 0.61 -10.84 24.09
N ALA A 206 1.75 -10.54 24.73
CA ALA A 206 2.07 -11.01 26.08
C ALA A 206 1.10 -10.46 27.12
N GLU A 207 0.84 -9.17 27.12
CA GLU A 207 -0.10 -8.52 28.02
C GLU A 207 -1.54 -9.00 27.81
N TYR A 208 -1.94 -9.21 26.54
CA TYR A 208 -3.24 -9.77 26.20
C TYR A 208 -3.37 -11.21 26.74
N PHE A 209 -2.32 -12.02 26.63
CA PHE A 209 -2.26 -13.38 27.19
C PHE A 209 -2.36 -13.35 28.74
N ILE A 210 -1.55 -12.53 29.40
CA ILE A 210 -1.55 -12.35 30.85
C ILE A 210 -2.93 -11.94 31.36
N LYS A 211 -3.54 -10.92 30.75
CA LYS A 211 -4.87 -10.40 31.09
C LYS A 211 -5.96 -11.45 30.86
N THR A 212 -5.93 -12.11 29.69
CA THR A 212 -6.94 -13.10 29.31
C THR A 212 -7.00 -14.28 30.29
N PHE A 213 -5.83 -14.78 30.72
CA PHE A 213 -5.77 -15.94 31.62
C PHE A 213 -5.63 -15.58 33.09
N GLY A 214 -5.67 -14.31 33.46
CA GLY A 214 -5.55 -13.83 34.83
C GLY A 214 -4.23 -14.22 35.50
N LEU A 215 -3.13 -14.11 34.76
CA LEU A 215 -1.80 -14.50 35.24
C LEU A 215 -1.11 -13.36 35.98
N LYS A 216 -0.17 -13.71 36.87
CA LYS A 216 0.76 -12.77 37.46
C LYS A 216 2.18 -13.15 37.09
N MET A 217 2.78 -12.32 36.23
CA MET A 217 4.10 -12.55 35.63
C MET A 217 4.83 -11.22 35.43
N ALA A 218 6.16 -11.27 35.49
CA ALA A 218 6.98 -10.12 35.11
C ALA A 218 7.09 -10.00 33.58
N VAL A 219 6.85 -8.81 33.03
CA VAL A 219 7.08 -8.51 31.61
C VAL A 219 8.42 -7.80 31.47
N ILE A 220 9.36 -8.43 30.77
CA ILE A 220 10.73 -7.92 30.61
C ILE A 220 10.90 -7.36 29.19
N HIS A 221 11.23 -6.06 29.11
CA HIS A 221 11.37 -5.36 27.84
C HIS A 221 12.83 -5.31 27.37
N TYR A 222 13.07 -5.79 26.15
CA TYR A 222 14.36 -5.77 25.49
C TYR A 222 14.41 -4.72 24.38
N LYS A 223 15.61 -4.40 23.89
CA LYS A 223 15.80 -3.53 22.73
C LYS A 223 15.76 -4.36 21.42
N GLY A 224 14.62 -5.07 21.20
CA GLY A 224 14.39 -5.91 20.05
C GLY A 224 14.20 -7.40 20.38
N GLY A 225 13.71 -8.18 19.41
CA GLY A 225 13.43 -9.62 19.57
C GLY A 225 14.69 -10.48 19.72
N ALA A 226 15.79 -10.12 19.06
CA ALA A 226 17.01 -10.92 19.10
C ALA A 226 17.63 -11.02 20.50
N PRO A 227 17.86 -9.94 21.27
CA PRO A 227 18.34 -10.05 22.64
C PRO A 227 17.35 -10.78 23.58
N ALA A 228 16.05 -10.59 23.42
CA ALA A 228 15.05 -11.36 24.15
C ALA A 228 15.13 -12.87 23.89
N ALA A 229 15.29 -13.26 22.62
CA ALA A 229 15.44 -14.65 22.22
C ALA A 229 16.74 -15.27 22.76
N GLN A 230 17.85 -14.54 22.85
CA GLN A 230 19.10 -15.03 23.47
C GLN A 230 18.91 -15.30 24.95
N ASP A 231 18.25 -14.41 25.68
CA ASP A 231 17.96 -14.57 27.09
C ASP A 231 16.94 -15.68 27.36
N LEU A 232 15.98 -15.89 26.45
CA LEU A 232 15.09 -17.05 26.50
C LEU A 232 15.85 -18.35 26.36
N ILE A 233 16.75 -18.44 25.39
CA ILE A 233 17.60 -19.64 25.17
C ILE A 233 18.53 -19.87 26.36
N GLY A 234 19.08 -18.78 26.93
CA GLY A 234 19.94 -18.81 28.11
C GLY A 234 19.21 -19.06 29.43
N GLY A 235 17.86 -19.09 29.44
CA GLY A 235 17.07 -19.30 30.67
C GLY A 235 17.01 -18.11 31.61
N GLN A 236 17.32 -16.89 31.10
CA GLN A 236 17.15 -15.65 31.89
C GLN A 236 15.70 -15.18 31.96
N ILE A 237 14.91 -15.58 30.96
CA ILE A 237 13.44 -15.44 30.93
C ILE A 237 12.84 -16.79 30.57
N GLU A 238 11.59 -17.04 31.01
CA GLU A 238 10.95 -18.35 30.82
C GLU A 238 10.24 -18.47 29.49
N MET A 239 9.64 -17.39 28.95
CA MET A 239 8.88 -17.47 27.72
C MET A 239 8.85 -16.15 26.95
N MET A 240 8.43 -16.20 25.70
CA MET A 240 8.13 -15.04 24.89
C MET A 240 7.17 -15.38 23.75
N PHE A 241 6.50 -14.35 23.22
CA PHE A 241 5.88 -14.42 21.91
C PHE A 241 6.87 -13.93 20.84
N SER A 242 7.14 -14.76 19.85
CA SER A 242 7.91 -14.37 18.66
C SER A 242 7.10 -14.60 17.40
N ALA A 243 7.26 -13.74 16.39
CA ALA A 243 6.69 -14.02 15.08
C ALA A 243 7.21 -15.37 14.56
N LEU A 244 6.40 -16.11 13.80
CA LEU A 244 6.71 -17.47 13.38
C LEU A 244 8.08 -17.58 12.71
N ASN A 245 8.43 -16.63 11.86
CA ASN A 245 9.74 -16.58 11.20
C ASN A 245 10.93 -16.47 12.18
N GLU A 246 10.73 -15.82 13.32
CA GLU A 246 11.75 -15.65 14.37
C GLU A 246 11.82 -16.88 15.27
N ALA A 247 10.65 -17.44 15.64
CA ALA A 247 10.57 -18.60 16.54
C ALA A 247 10.99 -19.91 15.85
N LEU A 248 10.66 -20.07 14.57
CA LEU A 248 10.80 -21.33 13.80
C LEU A 248 12.19 -21.97 13.95
N PRO A 249 13.32 -21.27 13.71
CA PRO A 249 14.64 -21.90 13.81
C PRO A 249 15.01 -22.33 15.23
N PHE A 250 14.46 -21.69 16.25
CA PHE A 250 14.73 -22.06 17.66
C PHE A 250 13.88 -23.24 18.11
N VAL A 251 12.62 -23.26 17.70
CA VAL A 251 11.69 -24.35 18.04
C VAL A 251 12.10 -25.64 17.30
N THR A 252 12.36 -25.56 16.00
CA THR A 252 12.71 -26.76 15.19
C THR A 252 14.07 -27.34 15.55
N SER A 253 15.01 -26.51 16.02
CA SER A 253 16.31 -26.99 16.55
C SER A 253 16.30 -27.44 18.01
N GLY A 254 15.14 -27.35 18.70
CA GLY A 254 15.01 -27.70 20.12
C GLY A 254 15.72 -26.73 21.09
N ARG A 255 16.17 -25.56 20.62
CA ARG A 255 16.79 -24.53 21.47
C ARG A 255 15.75 -23.86 22.37
N THR A 256 14.50 -23.81 21.91
CA THR A 256 13.34 -23.43 22.72
C THR A 256 12.22 -24.42 22.53
N LYS A 257 11.27 -24.46 23.44
CA LYS A 257 10.09 -25.31 23.42
C LYS A 257 8.89 -24.52 22.89
N GLY A 258 8.33 -24.93 21.73
CA GLY A 258 7.07 -24.38 21.26
C GLY A 258 5.91 -24.81 22.18
N ILE A 259 5.03 -23.89 22.52
CA ILE A 259 3.87 -24.14 23.39
C ILE A 259 2.56 -24.08 22.59
N ALA A 260 2.33 -22.98 21.88
CA ALA A 260 1.12 -22.77 21.08
C ALA A 260 1.31 -21.67 20.05
N VAL A 261 0.40 -21.58 19.07
CA VAL A 261 0.32 -20.49 18.11
C VAL A 261 -0.86 -19.56 18.40
N SER A 262 -0.71 -18.27 18.09
CA SER A 262 -1.63 -17.19 18.47
C SER A 262 -2.77 -16.94 17.47
N VAL A 263 -3.09 -17.90 16.63
CA VAL A 263 -4.09 -17.80 15.56
C VAL A 263 -5.10 -18.94 15.64
N ALA A 264 -6.27 -18.78 15.00
CA ALA A 264 -7.38 -19.73 15.07
C ALA A 264 -7.12 -21.08 14.42
N LYS A 265 -6.04 -21.23 13.63
CA LYS A 265 -5.68 -22.50 12.95
C LYS A 265 -4.20 -22.77 13.16
N ARG A 266 -3.85 -24.07 13.30
CA ARG A 266 -2.46 -24.50 13.36
C ARG A 266 -1.68 -24.06 12.13
N VAL A 267 -0.39 -23.81 12.30
CA VAL A 267 0.51 -23.40 11.21
C VAL A 267 1.23 -24.61 10.61
N ALA A 268 1.30 -24.67 9.29
CA ALA A 268 1.85 -25.84 8.58
C ALA A 268 3.33 -26.12 8.88
N LEU A 269 4.10 -25.09 9.30
CA LEU A 269 5.53 -25.23 9.64
C LEU A 269 5.78 -25.82 11.04
N LEU A 270 4.76 -25.78 11.92
CA LEU A 270 4.78 -26.34 13.27
C LEU A 270 3.44 -27.04 13.54
N PRO A 271 3.10 -28.10 12.79
CA PRO A 271 1.78 -28.72 12.84
C PRO A 271 1.47 -29.41 14.17
N GLU A 272 2.51 -29.72 14.93
CA GLU A 272 2.41 -30.30 16.29
C GLU A 272 1.95 -29.28 17.33
N LEU A 273 2.18 -27.97 17.10
CA LEU A 273 1.76 -26.96 18.04
C LEU A 273 0.25 -26.67 17.90
N PRO A 274 -0.49 -26.77 19.00
CA PRO A 274 -1.90 -26.37 18.99
C PRO A 274 -2.03 -24.85 18.90
N THR A 275 -3.24 -24.39 18.59
CA THR A 275 -3.58 -22.98 18.81
C THR A 275 -3.81 -22.73 20.30
N ILE A 276 -3.70 -21.47 20.73
CA ILE A 276 -4.03 -21.10 22.13
C ILE A 276 -5.49 -21.47 22.43
N ASP A 277 -6.39 -21.25 21.47
CA ASP A 277 -7.81 -21.58 21.62
C ASP A 277 -8.04 -23.10 21.79
N GLU A 278 -7.45 -23.92 20.90
CA GLU A 278 -7.55 -25.37 20.98
C GLU A 278 -7.06 -25.93 22.33
N ALA A 279 -5.91 -25.43 22.79
CA ALA A 279 -5.24 -25.96 23.96
C ALA A 279 -5.85 -25.47 25.27
N SER A 280 -6.40 -24.25 25.32
CA SER A 280 -6.94 -23.65 26.56
C SER A 280 -8.45 -23.77 26.70
N GLY A 281 -9.15 -24.18 25.62
CA GLY A 281 -10.62 -24.20 25.57
C GLY A 281 -11.27 -22.81 25.48
N MET A 282 -10.47 -21.75 25.30
CA MET A 282 -11.01 -20.42 25.03
C MET A 282 -11.25 -20.24 23.52
N THR A 283 -11.88 -19.13 23.15
CA THR A 283 -12.11 -18.77 21.75
C THR A 283 -11.74 -17.31 21.50
N GLY A 284 -11.11 -17.04 20.36
CA GLY A 284 -10.84 -15.70 19.87
C GLY A 284 -9.51 -15.10 20.34
N PHE A 285 -8.55 -15.90 20.79
CA PHE A 285 -7.19 -15.41 20.95
C PHE A 285 -6.54 -15.24 19.59
N ASP A 286 -6.37 -14.01 19.16
CA ASP A 286 -5.79 -13.65 17.87
C ASP A 286 -4.74 -12.56 18.04
N ALA A 287 -3.49 -12.87 17.78
CA ALA A 287 -2.39 -11.91 17.74
C ALA A 287 -1.52 -12.19 16.52
N VAL A 288 -1.54 -11.29 15.56
CA VAL A 288 -0.86 -11.44 14.26
C VAL A 288 -0.04 -10.20 13.99
N PHE A 289 1.22 -10.41 13.61
CA PHE A 289 1.99 -9.36 12.93
C PHE A 289 1.52 -9.26 11.49
N TRP A 290 1.16 -8.07 11.05
CA TRP A 290 0.79 -7.83 9.67
C TRP A 290 1.46 -6.58 9.10
N VAL A 291 1.63 -6.57 7.79
CA VAL A 291 2.08 -5.42 7.01
C VAL A 291 1.15 -5.28 5.81
N ALA A 292 0.64 -4.07 5.58
CA ALA A 292 -0.17 -3.74 4.43
C ALA A 292 0.59 -2.81 3.47
N LEU A 293 0.36 -2.98 2.18
CA LEU A 293 0.76 -2.02 1.17
C LEU A 293 -0.23 -0.86 1.18
N MET A 294 0.28 0.34 1.42
CA MET A 294 -0.51 1.57 1.47
C MET A 294 0.15 2.68 0.65
N THR A 295 -0.61 3.70 0.33
CA THR A 295 -0.13 4.96 -0.24
C THR A 295 -0.59 6.12 0.64
N PRO A 296 -0.08 7.35 0.43
CA PRO A 296 -0.74 8.55 0.97
C PRO A 296 -2.21 8.57 0.57
N ALA A 297 -3.04 9.20 1.39
CA ALA A 297 -4.43 9.46 1.03
C ALA A 297 -4.54 10.32 -0.25
N LYS A 298 -5.71 10.27 -0.91
CA LYS A 298 -6.04 11.11 -2.09
C LYS A 298 -5.26 10.78 -3.37
N VAL A 299 -4.59 9.64 -3.44
CA VAL A 299 -4.04 9.14 -4.72
C VAL A 299 -5.18 8.89 -5.71
N PRO A 300 -5.04 9.26 -7.00
CA PRO A 300 -6.09 9.11 -7.98
C PRO A 300 -6.61 7.67 -8.11
N PRO A 301 -7.94 7.44 -8.29
CA PRO A 301 -8.53 6.11 -8.31
C PRO A 301 -7.95 5.17 -9.38
N ASN A 302 -7.57 5.67 -10.54
CA ASN A 302 -6.93 4.89 -11.60
C ASN A 302 -5.55 4.38 -11.19
N VAL A 303 -4.79 5.15 -10.43
CA VAL A 303 -3.48 4.76 -9.86
C VAL A 303 -3.67 3.66 -8.82
N ILE A 304 -4.64 3.83 -7.90
CA ILE A 304 -5.00 2.81 -6.91
C ILE A 304 -5.42 1.51 -7.60
N ALA A 305 -6.28 1.58 -8.61
CA ALA A 305 -6.71 0.41 -9.38
C ALA A 305 -5.53 -0.32 -10.04
N ARG A 306 -4.55 0.41 -10.60
CA ARG A 306 -3.36 -0.17 -11.21
C ARG A 306 -2.46 -0.88 -10.18
N LEU A 307 -2.24 -0.26 -9.02
CA LEU A 307 -1.47 -0.86 -7.92
C LEU A 307 -2.17 -2.11 -7.36
N THR A 308 -3.49 -2.05 -7.17
CA THR A 308 -4.29 -3.18 -6.70
C THR A 308 -4.25 -4.34 -7.70
N ALA A 309 -4.43 -4.07 -9.00
CA ALA A 309 -4.35 -5.08 -10.04
C ALA A 309 -2.96 -5.77 -10.05
N ALA A 310 -1.88 -4.98 -9.97
CA ALA A 310 -0.52 -5.51 -9.91
C ALA A 310 -0.31 -6.37 -8.66
N MET A 311 -0.81 -5.95 -7.50
CA MET A 311 -0.70 -6.71 -6.25
C MET A 311 -1.46 -8.03 -6.33
N ASN A 312 -2.64 -8.05 -6.98
CA ASN A 312 -3.41 -9.28 -7.21
C ASN A 312 -2.64 -10.30 -8.08
N VAL A 313 -1.91 -9.85 -9.10
CA VAL A 313 -1.05 -10.74 -9.91
C VAL A 313 0.11 -11.27 -9.07
N VAL A 314 0.76 -10.42 -8.28
CA VAL A 314 1.84 -10.83 -7.35
C VAL A 314 1.36 -11.89 -6.36
N GLY A 315 0.12 -11.78 -5.86
CA GLY A 315 -0.50 -12.76 -4.97
C GLY A 315 -0.77 -14.14 -5.59
N GLN A 316 -0.65 -14.29 -6.90
CA GLN A 316 -0.80 -15.55 -7.61
C GLN A 316 0.56 -16.23 -7.93
N ASP A 317 1.69 -15.59 -7.66
CA ASP A 317 3.02 -16.16 -7.87
C ASP A 317 3.30 -17.28 -6.87
N GLN A 318 3.10 -18.53 -7.29
CA GLN A 318 3.27 -19.71 -6.46
C GLN A 318 4.70 -19.90 -5.95
N ALA A 319 5.71 -19.44 -6.71
CA ALA A 319 7.10 -19.53 -6.28
C ALA A 319 7.36 -18.55 -5.13
N LEU A 320 6.82 -17.32 -5.23
CA LEU A 320 6.89 -16.32 -4.18
C LEU A 320 6.15 -16.76 -2.91
N LEU A 321 4.91 -17.25 -3.07
CA LEU A 321 4.10 -17.78 -1.96
C LEU A 321 4.85 -18.86 -1.19
N LYS A 322 5.42 -19.83 -1.92
CA LYS A 322 6.18 -20.94 -1.33
C LYS A 322 7.46 -20.45 -0.62
N ASP A 323 8.21 -19.54 -1.24
CA ASP A 323 9.45 -19.01 -0.65
C ASP A 323 9.17 -18.28 0.67
N LEU A 324 8.17 -17.40 0.70
CA LEU A 324 7.79 -16.67 1.91
C LEU A 324 7.20 -17.60 2.98
N ALA A 325 6.34 -18.54 2.58
CA ALA A 325 5.76 -19.51 3.51
C ALA A 325 6.84 -20.36 4.20
N GLN A 326 7.88 -20.81 3.49
CA GLN A 326 9.02 -21.53 4.09
C GLN A 326 9.79 -20.73 5.14
N LYS A 327 9.65 -19.41 5.11
CA LYS A 327 10.25 -18.49 6.09
C LYS A 327 9.29 -18.08 7.20
N GLY A 328 8.13 -18.71 7.30
CA GLY A 328 7.12 -18.38 8.32
C GLY A 328 6.39 -17.06 8.06
N VAL A 329 6.33 -16.63 6.81
CA VAL A 329 5.63 -15.42 6.36
C VAL A 329 4.58 -15.80 5.34
N ASP A 330 3.36 -15.36 5.58
CA ASP A 330 2.24 -15.57 4.66
C ASP A 330 2.07 -14.33 3.79
N LEU A 331 2.27 -14.47 2.46
CA LEU A 331 1.88 -13.43 1.52
C LEU A 331 0.37 -13.48 1.36
N ARG A 332 -0.31 -12.53 2.00
CA ARG A 332 -1.77 -12.45 1.99
C ARG A 332 -2.22 -11.24 1.19
N VAL A 333 -2.53 -11.44 -0.08
CA VAL A 333 -3.16 -10.40 -0.88
C VAL A 333 -4.65 -10.34 -0.55
N SER A 334 -5.16 -9.13 -0.31
CA SER A 334 -6.55 -8.88 0.09
C SER A 334 -7.09 -7.61 -0.55
N SER A 335 -8.37 -7.34 -0.36
CA SER A 335 -8.97 -6.05 -0.72
C SER A 335 -8.53 -4.92 0.24
N ALA A 336 -8.64 -3.67 -0.22
CA ALA A 336 -8.42 -2.50 0.63
C ALA A 336 -9.39 -2.46 1.83
N ASP A 337 -10.63 -2.97 1.66
CA ASP A 337 -11.62 -3.00 2.72
C ASP A 337 -11.27 -4.05 3.80
N GLU A 338 -10.69 -5.19 3.42
CA GLU A 338 -10.15 -6.12 4.43
C GLU A 338 -9.01 -5.50 5.22
N VAL A 339 -8.11 -4.74 4.59
CA VAL A 339 -7.05 -4.00 5.30
C VAL A 339 -7.67 -3.02 6.32
N LYS A 340 -8.69 -2.25 5.92
CA LYS A 340 -9.41 -1.34 6.84
C LYS A 340 -10.04 -2.09 8.01
N GLN A 341 -10.63 -3.26 7.77
CA GLN A 341 -11.19 -4.10 8.84
C GLN A 341 -10.10 -4.56 9.82
N PHE A 342 -8.92 -4.97 9.32
CA PHE A 342 -7.78 -5.28 10.18
C PHE A 342 -7.33 -4.07 11.01
N MET A 343 -7.21 -2.88 10.38
CA MET A 343 -6.85 -1.64 11.07
C MET A 343 -7.84 -1.30 12.19
N GLN A 344 -9.14 -1.35 11.91
CA GLN A 344 -10.19 -1.03 12.88
C GLN A 344 -10.23 -2.04 14.03
N ARG A 345 -10.20 -3.33 13.71
CA ARG A 345 -10.20 -4.42 14.70
C ARG A 345 -8.99 -4.30 15.64
N ASP A 346 -7.80 -4.18 15.07
CA ASP A 346 -6.57 -4.15 15.85
C ASP A 346 -6.37 -2.81 16.56
N GLY A 347 -6.76 -1.70 15.94
CA GLY A 347 -6.78 -0.39 16.60
C GLY A 347 -7.70 -0.36 17.82
N ALA A 348 -8.90 -0.94 17.71
CA ALA A 348 -9.81 -1.07 18.85
C ALA A 348 -9.26 -2.00 19.94
N LYS A 349 -8.83 -3.22 19.56
CA LYS A 349 -8.33 -4.25 20.48
C LYS A 349 -7.09 -3.79 21.25
N TRP A 350 -6.05 -3.41 20.53
CA TRP A 350 -4.79 -3.01 21.14
C TRP A 350 -4.90 -1.66 21.83
N GLY A 351 -5.66 -0.73 21.24
CA GLY A 351 -5.93 0.55 21.89
C GLY A 351 -6.66 0.41 23.22
N GLN A 352 -7.62 -0.50 23.32
CA GLN A 352 -8.30 -0.78 24.59
C GLN A 352 -7.34 -1.40 25.60
N LEU A 353 -6.54 -2.40 25.19
CA LEU A 353 -5.55 -3.04 26.06
C LEU A 353 -4.53 -2.04 26.61
N ILE A 354 -3.99 -1.15 25.76
CA ILE A 354 -3.04 -0.10 26.14
C ILE A 354 -3.64 0.83 27.21
N ARG A 355 -4.88 1.27 27.02
CA ARG A 355 -5.59 2.14 27.98
C ARG A 355 -5.85 1.43 29.29
N ASP A 356 -6.34 0.18 29.25
CA ASP A 356 -6.67 -0.60 30.44
C ASP A 356 -5.45 -0.87 31.35
N LEU A 357 -4.28 -1.06 30.74
CA LEU A 357 -3.03 -1.35 31.44
C LEU A 357 -2.17 -0.10 31.68
N GLY A 358 -2.57 1.06 31.16
CA GLY A 358 -1.80 2.30 31.29
C GLY A 358 -0.43 2.25 30.60
N ILE A 359 -0.28 1.45 29.52
CA ILE A 359 0.98 1.30 28.79
C ILE A 359 1.31 2.63 28.10
N LYS A 360 2.54 3.11 28.28
CA LYS A 360 3.06 4.35 27.68
C LYS A 360 4.50 4.11 27.24
N GLU A 361 4.87 4.71 26.10
CA GLU A 361 6.24 4.79 25.60
C GLU A 361 6.92 6.08 26.06
#